data_ad5f65ac128e1b035ecefb4859bfc637
#
_entry.id   ad5f65ac128e1b035ecefb4859bfc637
#
_cell.length_a   1.000
_cell.length_b   1.000
_cell.length_c   1.000
_cell.angle_alpha   90.00
_cell.angle_beta   90.00
_cell.angle_gamma   90.00
#
_symmetry.space_group_name_H-M   'P 1'
#
loop_
_entity.id
_entity.type
_entity.pdbx_description
1 polymer ?
#
loop_
_entity_poly.entity_id
_entity_poly.type
_entity_poly.pdbx_seq_one_letter_code
_entity_poly.pdbx_strand_id
1 'polypeptide(L)' 'MENLNEDFVQVSRHSVINLNYLESLESGFAGNMVAILAEGLKTEVSRRYLPDLERELGL' A
#
# COMPACT_ATOMS: atom_id res chain seq x y z
N MET A 1 -18.90 14.08 9.15
CA MET A 1 -18.36 14.04 7.81
C MET A 1 -17.28 13.01 7.66
N GLU A 2 -17.43 12.20 6.69
CA GLU A 2 -16.44 11.18 6.41
C GLU A 2 -15.13 11.74 5.97
N ASN A 3 -14.07 11.17 6.44
CA ASN A 3 -12.78 11.48 5.92
C ASN A 3 -12.36 10.35 4.99
N LEU A 4 -12.66 10.51 3.73
CA LEU A 4 -12.43 9.45 2.76
C LEU A 4 -10.96 9.16 2.53
N ASN A 5 -10.09 10.09 2.94
CA ASN A 5 -8.67 9.90 2.73
C ASN A 5 -8.05 8.94 3.72
N GLU A 6 -8.77 8.57 4.76
CA GLU A 6 -8.21 7.68 5.77
C GLU A 6 -7.92 6.29 5.24
N ASP A 7 -8.62 5.90 4.18
CA ASP A 7 -8.45 4.57 3.63
C ASP A 7 -7.41 4.51 2.52
N PHE A 8 -6.86 5.64 2.14
CA PHE A 8 -5.91 5.69 1.05
C PHE A 8 -4.51 5.95 1.58
N VAL A 9 -3.56 5.24 1.04
CA VAL A 9 -2.16 5.40 1.43
C VAL A 9 -1.31 5.47 0.17
N GLN A 10 -0.42 6.44 0.14
CA GLN A 10 0.49 6.59 -0.96
C GLN A 10 1.57 5.52 -0.88
N VAL A 11 1.81 4.82 -1.97
CA VAL A 11 2.78 3.74 -2.01
C VAL A 11 3.94 4.04 -2.94
N SER A 12 3.84 5.07 -3.74
CA SER A 12 4.93 5.55 -4.57
C SER A 12 4.65 6.99 -4.93
N ARG A 13 5.55 7.59 -5.69
CA ARG A 13 5.39 8.99 -6.05
C ARG A 13 4.10 9.26 -6.81
N HIS A 14 3.61 8.26 -7.50
CA HIS A 14 2.45 8.45 -8.36
C HIS A 14 1.33 7.47 -8.09
N SER A 15 1.42 6.71 -7.01
CA SER A 15 0.45 5.65 -6.78
C SER A 15 -0.08 5.72 -5.36
N VAL A 16 -1.40 5.56 -5.26
CA VAL A 16 -2.12 5.53 -4.00
C VAL A 16 -3.01 4.30 -4.02
N ILE A 17 -3.07 3.58 -2.92
CA ILE A 17 -3.95 2.41 -2.85
C ILE A 17 -4.99 2.61 -1.76
N ASN A 18 -6.08 1.87 -1.91
CA ASN A 18 -7.14 1.84 -0.92
C ASN A 18 -6.90 0.62 -0.02
N LEU A 19 -6.70 0.88 1.27
CA LEU A 19 -6.38 -0.18 2.20
C LEU A 19 -7.47 -1.23 2.32
N ASN A 20 -8.70 -0.86 2.02
CA ASN A 20 -9.81 -1.81 2.09
C ASN A 20 -9.67 -2.92 1.05
N TYR A 21 -8.88 -2.68 0.02
CA TYR A 21 -8.68 -3.68 -1.03
C TYR A 21 -7.37 -4.42 -0.89
N LEU A 22 -6.56 -4.06 0.10
CA LEU A 22 -5.27 -4.68 0.28
C LEU A 22 -5.44 -6.07 0.89
N GLU A 23 -4.90 -7.09 0.23
CA GLU A 23 -4.99 -8.45 0.72
C GLU A 23 -3.72 -8.92 1.40
N SER A 24 -2.57 -8.55 0.86
CA SER A 24 -1.31 -8.96 1.46
C SER A 24 -0.17 -8.12 0.91
N LEU A 25 0.97 -8.25 1.56
CA LEU A 25 2.22 -7.65 1.10
C LEU A 25 3.21 -8.77 0.87
N GLU A 26 3.96 -8.68 -0.22
CA GLU A 26 4.97 -9.67 -0.55
C GLU A 26 6.29 -8.97 -0.84
N SER A 27 7.37 -9.70 -0.69
CA SER A 27 8.68 -9.17 -1.06
C SER A 27 8.72 -8.91 -2.55
N GLY A 28 9.20 -7.75 -2.90
CA GLY A 28 9.35 -7.40 -4.28
C GLY A 28 10.80 -7.40 -4.70
N PHE A 29 11.06 -6.65 -5.74
CA PHE A 29 12.38 -6.56 -6.31
C PHE A 29 13.16 -5.42 -5.67
N ALA A 30 14.45 -5.62 -5.47
CA ALA A 30 15.37 -4.56 -5.02
C ALA A 30 14.96 -3.96 -3.67
N GLY A 31 14.38 -4.77 -2.79
CA GLY A 31 14.05 -4.30 -1.45
C GLY A 31 12.71 -3.62 -1.34
N ASN A 32 12.00 -3.47 -2.45
CA ASN A 32 10.64 -2.95 -2.41
C ASN A 32 9.68 -4.06 -2.03
N MET A 33 8.46 -3.67 -1.70
CA MET A 33 7.40 -4.62 -1.44
C MET A 33 6.37 -4.53 -2.55
N VAL A 34 5.55 -5.58 -2.67
CA VAL A 34 4.45 -5.60 -3.62
C VAL A 34 3.16 -5.74 -2.83
N ALA A 35 2.25 -4.83 -3.05
CA ALA A 35 0.92 -4.90 -2.44
C ALA A 35 0.00 -5.70 -3.35
N ILE A 36 -0.59 -6.74 -2.79
CA ILE A 36 -1.54 -7.59 -3.51
C ILE A 36 -2.93 -7.08 -3.16
N LEU A 37 -3.64 -6.64 -4.15
CA LEU A 37 -4.96 -6.06 -3.96
C LEU A 37 -6.04 -7.04 -4.42
N ALA A 38 -7.28 -6.69 -4.14
CA ALA A 38 -8.40 -7.51 -4.56
C ALA A 38 -8.36 -7.73 -6.07
N GLU A 39 -8.91 -8.85 -6.50
CA GLU A 39 -9.02 -9.20 -7.91
C GLU A 39 -7.67 -9.43 -8.59
N GLY A 40 -6.67 -9.72 -7.79
CA GLY A 40 -5.37 -10.06 -8.36
C GLY A 40 -4.53 -8.88 -8.81
N LEU A 41 -4.97 -7.68 -8.51
CA LEU A 41 -4.20 -6.49 -8.86
C LEU A 41 -2.99 -6.37 -7.94
N LYS A 42 -1.89 -5.88 -8.50
CA LYS A 42 -0.66 -5.72 -7.74
C LYS A 42 -0.08 -4.34 -8.00
N THR A 43 0.54 -3.78 -6.98
CA THR A 43 1.23 -2.52 -7.15
C THR A 43 2.48 -2.54 -6.30
N GLU A 44 3.52 -1.89 -6.78
CA GLU A 44 4.78 -1.84 -6.08
C GLU A 44 4.74 -0.77 -5.01
N VAL A 45 5.26 -1.09 -3.83
CA VAL A 45 5.37 -0.14 -2.73
C VAL A 45 6.82 0.26 -2.61
N SER A 46 7.11 1.52 -2.85
CA SER A 46 8.46 2.04 -2.74
C SER A 46 8.92 1.99 -1.28
N ARG A 47 10.19 1.66 -1.08
CA ARG A 47 10.78 1.61 0.26
C ARG A 47 10.55 2.91 1.01
N ARG A 48 10.54 4.02 0.30
CA ARG A 48 10.36 5.31 0.91
C ARG A 48 9.00 5.45 1.58
N TYR A 49 7.99 4.78 1.02
CA TYR A 49 6.63 4.90 1.51
C TYR A 49 6.21 3.74 2.38
N LEU A 50 7.06 2.73 2.49
CA LEU A 50 6.71 1.54 3.25
C LEU A 50 6.45 1.83 4.73
N PRO A 51 7.23 2.66 5.41
CA PRO A 51 6.94 2.93 6.83
C PRO A 51 5.55 3.52 7.06
N ASP A 52 5.11 4.38 6.16
CA ASP A 52 3.77 4.97 6.29
C ASP A 52 2.71 3.89 6.12
N LEU A 53 2.90 3.00 5.16
CA LEU A 53 1.95 1.93 4.93
C LEU A 53 1.89 1.01 6.14
N GLU A 54 3.05 0.66 6.69
CA GLU A 54 3.08 -0.22 7.86
C GLU A 54 2.38 0.41 9.04
N ARG A 55 2.56 1.71 9.22
CA ARG A 55 1.90 2.40 10.32
C ARG A 55 0.39 2.36 10.15
N GLU A 56 -0.09 2.55 8.94
CA GLU A 56 -1.53 2.52 8.70
C GLU A 56 -2.11 1.14 8.91
N LEU A 57 -1.31 0.11 8.71
CA LEU A 57 -1.76 -1.27 8.92
C LEU A 57 -1.61 -1.72 10.36
N GLY A 58 -0.99 -0.92 11.21
CA GLY A 58 -0.80 -1.31 12.59
C GLY A 58 0.36 -2.26 12.81
N LEU A 59 1.30 -2.29 11.91
CA LEU A 59 2.43 -3.20 12.02
C LEU A 59 3.58 -2.60 12.81
#